data_4a63b9ffd7eb109477399b4b136e6a98
#
_entry.id   4a63b9ffd7eb109477399b4b136e6a98
#
_cell.length_a   1.000
_cell.length_b   1.000
_cell.length_c   1.000
_cell.angle_alpha   90.00
_cell.angle_beta   90.00
_cell.angle_gamma   90.00
#
_symmetry.space_group_name_H-M   'P 1'
#
loop_
_entity.id
_entity.type
_entity.pdbx_description
1 polymer ?
#
loop_
_entity_poly.entity_id
_entity_poly.type
_entity_poly.pdbx_seq_one_letter_code
_entity_poly.pdbx_strand_id
1 'polypeptide(L)'
;FDSKQRTIAEAFKNYLGAPHHEKKIKKAVDWLILEFNYESVIEVLDKKRNFTKEEKELRLAQQDYKCSLDGQPLLYGDAEAAHIIAHKNGGKTTMSNMVMVRREHNRAMGTMDLEDYRKVLDNAV
;
A
#
# COMPACT_ATOMS: atom_id res chain seq x y z
N PHE A 1 -18.29 -5.30 -17.36
CA PHE A 1 -17.45 -5.91 -16.32
C PHE A 1 -18.20 -5.95 -14.99
N ASP A 2 -18.11 -7.06 -14.26
CA ASP A 2 -18.51 -7.10 -12.85
C ASP A 2 -17.47 -6.37 -11.96
N SER A 3 -17.73 -6.28 -10.66
CA SER A 3 -16.87 -5.57 -9.74
C SER A 3 -15.42 -6.11 -9.71
N LYS A 4 -15.24 -7.43 -9.71
CA LYS A 4 -13.92 -8.06 -9.71
C LYS A 4 -13.19 -7.83 -11.03
N GLN A 5 -13.90 -7.95 -12.15
CA GLN A 5 -13.32 -7.69 -13.47
C GLN A 5 -12.86 -6.23 -13.61
N ARG A 6 -13.62 -5.27 -13.07
CA ARG A 6 -13.24 -3.85 -13.06
C ARG A 6 -11.96 -3.62 -12.25
N THR A 7 -11.86 -4.23 -11.09
CA THR A 7 -10.67 -4.10 -10.23
C THR A 7 -9.43 -4.61 -10.94
N ILE A 8 -9.51 -5.78 -11.56
CA ILE A 8 -8.40 -6.35 -12.33
C ILE A 8 -8.08 -5.48 -13.55
N ALA A 9 -9.09 -4.98 -14.25
CA ALA A 9 -8.89 -4.13 -15.43
C ALA A 9 -8.14 -2.84 -15.07
N GLU A 10 -8.52 -2.19 -13.97
CA GLU A 10 -7.83 -0.98 -13.49
C GLU A 10 -6.39 -1.28 -13.08
N ALA A 11 -6.17 -2.36 -12.32
CA ALA A 11 -4.83 -2.78 -11.93
C ALA A 11 -3.97 -3.10 -13.16
N PHE A 12 -4.53 -3.75 -14.16
CA PHE A 12 -3.82 -4.12 -15.40
C PHE A 12 -3.47 -2.87 -16.22
N LYS A 13 -4.37 -1.89 -16.32
CA LYS A 13 -4.09 -0.60 -16.97
C LYS A 13 -2.92 0.11 -16.28
N ASN A 14 -2.93 0.17 -14.96
CA ASN A 14 -1.87 0.79 -14.17
C ASN A 14 -0.54 0.04 -14.36
N TYR A 15 -0.58 -1.28 -14.43
CA TYR A 15 0.58 -2.13 -14.66
C TYR A 15 1.23 -1.81 -16.01
N LEU A 16 0.46 -1.68 -17.06
CA LEU A 16 0.95 -1.43 -18.40
C LEU A 16 1.40 0.02 -18.64
N GLY A 17 0.85 0.97 -17.89
CA GLY A 17 1.24 2.37 -17.95
C GLY A 17 0.92 3.09 -19.26
N ALA A 18 0.06 2.54 -20.11
CA ALA A 18 -0.32 3.13 -21.39
C ALA A 18 -1.80 2.86 -21.71
N PRO A 19 -2.45 3.72 -22.50
CA PRO A 19 -3.83 3.46 -22.91
C PRO A 19 -3.90 2.21 -23.80
N HIS A 20 -4.86 1.35 -23.51
CA HIS A 20 -5.10 0.12 -24.26
C HIS A 20 -6.55 0.01 -24.66
N HIS A 21 -6.81 -0.68 -25.78
CA HIS A 21 -8.16 -0.96 -26.22
C HIS A 21 -8.90 -1.82 -25.21
N GLU A 22 -10.11 -1.41 -24.86
CA GLU A 22 -10.94 -2.07 -23.88
C GLU A 22 -11.19 -3.55 -24.19
N LYS A 23 -11.37 -3.90 -25.47
CA LYS A 23 -11.55 -5.30 -25.90
C LYS A 23 -10.35 -6.19 -25.58
N LYS A 24 -9.12 -5.68 -25.75
CA LYS A 24 -7.88 -6.40 -25.43
C LYS A 24 -7.74 -6.57 -23.93
N ILE A 25 -8.07 -5.53 -23.17
CA ILE A 25 -8.04 -5.58 -21.71
C ILE A 25 -9.04 -6.60 -21.21
N LYS A 26 -10.26 -6.62 -21.76
CA LYS A 26 -11.30 -7.59 -21.38
C LYS A 26 -10.84 -9.03 -21.59
N LYS A 27 -10.24 -9.32 -22.74
CA LYS A 27 -9.71 -10.67 -23.03
C LYS A 27 -8.63 -11.08 -22.04
N ALA A 28 -7.71 -10.18 -21.73
CA ALA A 28 -6.65 -10.44 -20.76
C ALA A 28 -7.22 -10.67 -19.36
N VAL A 29 -8.18 -9.86 -18.93
CA VAL A 29 -8.85 -9.98 -17.64
C VAL A 29 -9.59 -11.32 -17.53
N ASP A 30 -10.36 -11.68 -18.54
CA ASP A 30 -11.10 -12.94 -18.57
C ASP A 30 -10.14 -14.15 -18.49
N TRP A 31 -9.05 -14.10 -19.25
CA TRP A 31 -8.03 -15.15 -19.20
C TRP A 31 -7.37 -15.26 -17.83
N LEU A 32 -7.01 -14.14 -17.22
CA LEU A 32 -6.39 -14.10 -15.90
C LEU A 32 -7.31 -14.68 -14.82
N ILE A 33 -8.61 -14.36 -14.89
CA ILE A 33 -9.60 -14.89 -13.94
C ILE A 33 -9.76 -16.41 -14.09
N LEU A 34 -9.71 -16.93 -15.32
CA LEU A 34 -9.84 -18.36 -15.59
C LEU A 34 -8.62 -19.15 -15.14
N GLU A 35 -7.41 -18.63 -15.37
CA GLU A 35 -6.17 -19.36 -15.11
C GLU A 35 -5.64 -19.18 -13.69
N PHE A 36 -5.97 -18.06 -13.04
CA PHE A 36 -5.47 -17.70 -11.71
C PHE A 36 -6.62 -17.26 -10.82
N ASN A 37 -6.43 -17.35 -9.48
CA ASN A 37 -7.43 -16.78 -8.58
C ASN A 37 -7.30 -15.25 -8.52
N TYR A 38 -8.40 -14.59 -8.15
CA TYR A 38 -8.50 -13.13 -8.12
C TYR A 38 -7.41 -12.48 -7.25
N GLU A 39 -7.19 -13.01 -6.05
CA GLU A 39 -6.23 -12.44 -5.10
C GLU A 39 -4.81 -12.50 -5.64
N SER A 40 -4.43 -13.61 -6.28
CA SER A 40 -3.10 -13.78 -6.89
C SER A 40 -2.89 -12.81 -8.04
N VAL A 41 -3.92 -12.59 -8.87
CA VAL A 41 -3.84 -11.65 -10.00
C VAL A 41 -3.66 -10.22 -9.50
N ILE A 42 -4.44 -9.80 -8.50
CA ILE A 42 -4.32 -8.46 -7.93
C ILE A 42 -2.95 -8.26 -7.29
N GLU A 43 -2.42 -9.24 -6.60
CA GLU A 43 -1.09 -9.15 -6.00
C GLU A 43 0.00 -8.92 -7.05
N VAL A 44 -0.06 -9.64 -8.18
CA VAL A 44 0.91 -9.49 -9.27
C VAL A 44 0.77 -8.15 -9.97
N LEU A 45 -0.46 -7.68 -10.21
CA LEU A 45 -0.73 -6.44 -10.93
C LEU A 45 -0.52 -5.19 -10.09
N ASP A 46 -0.57 -5.29 -8.77
CA ASP A 46 -0.33 -4.17 -7.88
C ASP A 46 1.16 -3.86 -7.80
N LYS A 47 1.66 -3.12 -8.78
CA LYS A 47 3.07 -2.72 -8.86
C LYS A 47 3.49 -1.76 -7.76
N LYS A 48 2.55 -0.97 -7.26
CA LYS A 48 2.87 0.08 -6.31
C LYS A 48 2.78 -0.47 -4.89
N ARG A 49 3.83 -1.17 -4.47
CA ARG A 49 3.98 -1.66 -3.09
C ARG A 49 4.72 -0.67 -2.22
N ASN A 50 5.44 0.27 -2.83
CA ASN A 50 6.26 1.25 -2.13
C ASN A 50 5.83 2.66 -2.50
N PHE A 51 5.91 3.55 -1.54
CA PHE A 51 5.64 4.96 -1.75
C PHE A 51 6.87 5.64 -2.37
N THR A 52 6.63 6.67 -3.20
CA THR A 52 7.70 7.48 -3.78
C THR A 52 8.35 8.36 -2.71
N LYS A 53 9.55 8.86 -3.02
CA LYS A 53 10.25 9.79 -2.14
C LYS A 53 9.42 11.04 -1.87
N GLU A 54 8.78 11.59 -2.92
CA GLU A 54 7.95 12.78 -2.82
C GLU A 54 6.75 12.55 -1.91
N GLU A 55 6.11 11.41 -2.01
CA GLU A 55 4.98 11.05 -1.15
C GLU A 55 5.42 10.94 0.32
N LYS A 56 6.56 10.30 0.56
CA LYS A 56 7.11 10.16 1.91
C LYS A 56 7.49 11.51 2.52
N GLU A 57 8.16 12.36 1.77
CA GLU A 57 8.55 13.69 2.22
C GLU A 57 7.33 14.56 2.52
N LEU A 58 6.31 14.51 1.66
CA LEU A 58 5.08 15.24 1.87
C LEU A 58 4.39 14.80 3.18
N ARG A 59 4.25 13.50 3.39
CA ARG A 59 3.61 12.99 4.60
C ARG A 59 4.41 13.36 5.84
N LEU A 60 5.73 13.25 5.80
CA LEU A 60 6.59 13.61 6.92
C LEU A 60 6.45 15.09 7.29
N ALA A 61 6.39 15.98 6.31
CA ALA A 61 6.13 17.39 6.52
C ALA A 61 4.75 17.62 7.16
N GLN A 62 3.72 16.92 6.70
CA GLN A 62 2.38 17.00 7.27
C GLN A 62 2.32 16.50 8.73
N GLN A 63 3.25 15.65 9.13
CA GLN A 63 3.39 15.15 10.49
C GLN A 63 4.32 16.03 11.36
N ASP A 64 4.70 17.21 10.87
CA ASP A 64 5.64 18.12 11.53
C ASP A 64 6.98 17.44 11.86
N TYR A 65 7.43 16.53 11.00
CA TYR A 65 8.68 15.76 11.16
C TYR A 65 8.71 15.00 12.50
N LYS A 66 7.58 14.37 12.82
CA LYS A 66 7.43 13.52 14.00
C LYS A 66 6.91 12.14 13.60
N CYS A 67 7.36 11.11 14.32
CA CYS A 67 6.87 9.76 14.13
C CYS A 67 5.37 9.68 14.46
N SER A 68 4.59 9.07 13.59
CA SER A 68 3.14 8.93 13.79
C SER A 68 2.79 8.04 14.98
N LEU A 69 3.70 7.15 15.39
CA LEU A 69 3.45 6.20 16.48
C LEU A 69 3.86 6.74 17.85
N ASP A 70 5.05 7.35 17.95
CA ASP A 70 5.61 7.77 19.25
C ASP A 70 5.71 9.29 19.41
N GLY A 71 5.46 10.06 18.37
CA GLY A 71 5.51 11.53 18.42
C GLY A 71 6.92 12.11 18.52
N GLN A 72 7.95 11.29 18.47
CA GLN A 72 9.33 11.77 18.57
C GLN A 72 9.79 12.38 17.24
N PRO A 73 10.76 13.32 17.28
CA PRO A 73 11.34 13.88 16.07
C PRO A 73 11.80 12.79 15.10
N LEU A 74 11.51 12.97 13.83
CA LEU A 74 11.78 11.96 12.81
C LEU A 74 12.30 12.64 11.54
N LEU A 75 13.54 12.30 11.16
CA LEU A 75 14.15 12.75 9.92
C LEU A 75 13.89 11.73 8.81
N TYR A 76 13.88 12.19 7.57
CA TYR A 76 13.61 11.33 6.42
C TYR A 76 14.50 10.07 6.37
N GLY A 77 15.80 10.22 6.69
CA GLY A 77 16.75 9.11 6.67
C GLY A 77 16.46 8.01 7.69
N ASP A 78 15.72 8.33 8.76
CA ASP A 78 15.36 7.39 9.82
C ASP A 78 13.91 6.92 9.72
N ALA A 79 13.19 7.40 8.73
CA ALA A 79 11.76 7.17 8.56
C ALA A 79 11.48 6.13 7.48
N GLU A 80 10.40 5.39 7.68
CA GLU A 80 9.83 4.50 6.67
C GLU A 80 8.33 4.74 6.57
N ALA A 81 7.79 4.54 5.36
CA ALA A 81 6.36 4.61 5.12
C ALA A 81 5.70 3.32 5.62
N ALA A 82 4.68 3.48 6.45
CA ALA A 82 3.89 2.37 6.95
C ALA A 82 2.48 2.43 6.37
N HIS A 83 1.94 1.29 5.95
CA HIS A 83 0.55 1.18 5.56
C HIS A 83 -0.33 1.18 6.82
N ILE A 84 -1.37 2.02 6.82
CA ILE A 84 -2.34 2.04 7.93
C ILE A 84 -3.08 0.71 7.98
N ILE A 85 -3.63 0.28 6.84
CA ILE A 85 -4.11 -1.09 6.64
C ILE A 85 -3.02 -1.84 5.89
N ALA A 86 -2.52 -2.92 6.45
CA ALA A 86 -1.43 -3.69 5.87
C ALA A 86 -1.78 -4.19 4.46
N HIS A 87 -0.81 -4.22 3.57
CA HIS A 87 -1.00 -4.71 2.20
C HIS A 87 -1.61 -6.12 2.20
N LYS A 88 -1.16 -6.97 3.10
CA LYS A 88 -1.69 -8.33 3.30
C LYS A 88 -3.19 -8.33 3.61
N ASN A 89 -3.69 -7.31 4.30
CA ASN A 89 -5.09 -7.17 4.71
C ASN A 89 -5.92 -6.32 3.73
N GLY A 90 -5.40 -6.11 2.53
CA GLY A 90 -6.08 -5.38 1.46
C GLY A 90 -5.79 -3.88 1.42
N GLY A 91 -4.86 -3.40 2.23
CA GLY A 91 -4.45 -2.00 2.21
C GLY A 91 -3.72 -1.64 0.92
N LYS A 92 -4.06 -0.48 0.36
CA LYS A 92 -3.48 0.01 -0.89
C LYS A 92 -2.32 0.96 -0.63
N THR A 93 -1.42 1.06 -1.60
CA THR A 93 -0.28 1.99 -1.54
C THR A 93 -0.73 3.37 -2.03
N THR A 94 -1.53 4.04 -1.21
CA THR A 94 -2.08 5.37 -1.47
C THR A 94 -1.79 6.29 -0.28
N MET A 95 -1.75 7.60 -0.53
CA MET A 95 -1.48 8.58 0.53
C MET A 95 -2.48 8.49 1.68
N SER A 96 -3.74 8.14 1.41
CA SER A 96 -4.77 7.98 2.44
C SER A 96 -4.52 6.78 3.37
N ASN A 97 -3.64 5.86 2.97
CA ASN A 97 -3.33 4.65 3.73
C ASN A 97 -1.86 4.62 4.18
N MET A 98 -1.25 5.79 4.37
CA MET A 98 0.16 5.85 4.69
C MET A 98 0.45 6.86 5.80
N VAL A 99 1.32 6.46 6.72
CA VAL A 99 1.96 7.37 7.68
C VAL A 99 3.46 7.12 7.68
N MET A 100 4.22 8.13 8.08
CA MET A 100 5.67 7.99 8.27
C MET A 100 5.94 7.64 9.73
N VAL A 101 6.73 6.61 9.93
CA VAL A 101 7.10 6.12 11.26
C VAL A 101 8.61 5.87 11.31
N ARG A 102 9.13 5.74 12.50
CA ARG A 102 10.53 5.33 12.71
C ARG A 102 10.75 3.94 12.12
N ARG A 103 11.90 3.74 11.49
CA ARG A 103 12.25 2.46 10.83
C ARG A 103 12.06 1.26 11.75
N GLU A 104 12.50 1.36 12.99
CA GLU A 104 12.39 0.28 13.97
C GLU A 104 10.95 -0.12 14.22
N HIS A 105 10.05 0.85 14.31
CA HIS A 105 8.60 0.60 14.44
C HIS A 105 8.01 -0.07 13.22
N ASN A 106 8.36 0.41 12.02
CA ASN A 106 7.84 -0.19 10.79
C ASN A 106 8.24 -1.66 10.66
N ARG A 107 9.48 -1.97 10.98
CA ARG A 107 10.00 -3.34 10.92
C ARG A 107 9.41 -4.24 11.99
N ALA A 108 9.23 -3.73 13.21
CA ALA A 108 8.58 -4.46 14.28
C ALA A 108 7.10 -4.72 14.00
N MET A 109 6.42 -3.76 13.34
CA MET A 109 5.02 -3.90 12.95
C MET A 109 4.82 -5.03 11.94
N GLY A 110 5.76 -5.21 11.01
CA GLY A 110 5.69 -6.26 9.99
C GLY A 110 4.41 -6.15 9.15
N THR A 111 3.57 -7.17 9.19
CA THR A 111 2.30 -7.24 8.44
C THR A 111 1.07 -6.84 9.25
N MET A 112 1.26 -6.26 10.43
CA MET A 112 0.15 -5.77 11.25
C MET A 112 -0.43 -4.48 10.68
N ASP A 113 -1.72 -4.25 10.91
CA ASP A 113 -2.33 -2.95 10.72
C ASP A 113 -1.80 -1.99 11.80
N LEU A 114 -1.76 -0.71 11.49
CA LEU A 114 -1.20 0.31 12.38
C LEU A 114 -1.86 0.32 13.76
N GLU A 115 -3.18 0.22 13.81
CA GLU A 115 -3.91 0.23 15.08
C GLU A 115 -3.61 -0.99 15.95
N ASP A 116 -3.42 -2.15 15.33
CA ASP A 116 -3.06 -3.36 16.06
C ASP A 116 -1.67 -3.22 16.69
N TYR A 117 -0.73 -2.64 15.96
CA TYR A 117 0.61 -2.38 16.49
C TYR A 117 0.60 -1.32 17.60
N ARG A 118 -0.25 -0.29 17.48
CA ARG A 118 -0.43 0.70 18.56
C ARG A 118 -0.85 0.04 19.86
N LYS A 119 -1.76 -0.93 19.80
CA LYS A 119 -2.20 -1.71 20.96
C LYS A 119 -1.05 -2.49 21.57
N VAL A 120 -0.18 -3.06 20.73
CA VAL A 120 1.02 -3.76 21.20
C VAL A 120 1.94 -2.80 21.94
N LEU A 121 2.18 -1.60 21.42
CA LEU A 121 3.01 -0.57 22.06
C LEU A 121 2.40 -0.12 23.39
N ASP A 122 1.11 0.13 23.43
CA ASP A 122 0.40 0.58 24.64
C ASP A 122 0.47 -0.48 25.75
N ASN A 123 0.44 -1.76 25.41
CA ASN A 123 0.49 -2.86 26.35
C ASN A 123 1.93 -3.23 26.75
N ALA A 124 2.94 -2.69 26.11
CA ALA A 124 4.36 -2.98 26.40
C ALA A 124 4.93 -2.09 27.52
N VAL A 125 4.15 -1.20 28.07
CA VAL A 125 4.56 -0.27 29.12
C VAL A 125 4.49 -0.91 30.49
#